data_dbb49bb8985ce1bfaa568dbf129f28c4
#
_entry.id   dbb49bb8985ce1bfaa568dbf129f28c4
#
_cell.length_a   1.000
_cell.length_b   1.000
_cell.length_c   1.000
_cell.angle_alpha   90.00
_cell.angle_beta   90.00
_cell.angle_gamma   90.00
#
_symmetry.space_group_name_H-M   'P 1'
#
loop_
_entity.id
_entity.type
_entity.pdbx_description
1 polymer ?
#
loop_
_entity_poly.entity_id
_entity_poly.type
_entity_poly.pdbx_seq_one_letter_code
_entity_poly.pdbx_strand_id
1 'polypeptide(L)'
;MNIDPRKFHKPEEPLVKIATIFRMFSRQAHPQGPEANLVVGVICQAIYDCLYASLVEKSRAWNFLQDERLHVWASTVSLDADFIREVASKTGYMSSVPPHKAGKKKKEAQLA
;
A
#
# COMPACT_ATOMS: atom_id res chain seq x y z
N MET A 1 9.10 -33.38 4.50
CA MET A 1 9.10 -32.85 4.48
C MET A 1 9.45 -32.22 4.31
N ASN A 2 9.27 -32.49 4.12
CA ASN A 2 9.85 -31.71 4.02
C ASN A 2 9.41 -30.48 4.04
N ILE A 3 9.79 -29.88 4.82
CA ILE A 3 9.50 -28.55 4.82
C ILE A 3 10.09 -27.94 3.65
N ASP A 4 9.30 -27.26 2.93
CA ASP A 4 9.78 -26.61 1.76
C ASP A 4 10.29 -25.23 2.17
N PRO A 5 11.58 -24.99 2.10
CA PRO A 5 12.11 -23.71 2.52
C PRO A 5 11.53 -22.56 1.74
N ARG A 6 11.07 -22.77 0.54
CA ARG A 6 10.51 -21.69 -0.22
C ARG A 6 9.29 -21.12 0.41
N LYS A 7 8.64 -21.89 1.23
CA LYS A 7 7.48 -21.36 1.91
C LYS A 7 7.83 -20.24 2.80
N PHE A 8 9.03 -20.25 3.32
CA PHE A 8 9.43 -19.19 4.22
C PHE A 8 9.92 -17.97 3.50
N HIS A 9 10.25 -18.11 2.24
CA HIS A 9 10.70 -16.98 1.46
C HIS A 9 9.65 -16.41 0.58
N LYS A 10 8.51 -17.09 0.51
CA LYS A 10 7.45 -16.58 -0.27
C LYS A 10 6.97 -15.30 0.33
N PRO A 11 6.73 -14.30 -0.46
CA PRO A 11 6.18 -13.08 0.09
C PRO A 11 4.85 -13.45 0.72
N GLU A 12 4.55 -12.78 1.78
CA GLU A 12 3.32 -13.01 2.41
C GLU A 12 2.22 -12.68 1.49
N GLU A 13 1.24 -13.53 1.44
CA GLU A 13 0.10 -13.27 0.61
C GLU A 13 -0.86 -12.39 1.36
N PRO A 14 -1.46 -11.43 0.70
CA PRO A 14 -2.43 -10.59 1.37
C PRO A 14 -3.68 -11.39 1.70
N LEU A 15 -4.40 -10.92 2.70
CA LEU A 15 -5.62 -11.59 3.13
C LEU A 15 -6.72 -11.48 2.10
N VAL A 16 -6.73 -10.41 1.32
CA VAL A 16 -7.73 -10.23 0.29
C VAL A 16 -7.08 -9.73 -0.96
N LYS A 17 -7.71 -9.96 -2.09
CA LYS A 17 -7.18 -9.49 -3.35
C LYS A 17 -7.41 -8.01 -3.50
N ILE A 18 -6.53 -7.38 -4.27
CA ILE A 18 -6.63 -5.94 -4.46
C ILE A 18 -7.96 -5.57 -5.11
N ALA A 19 -8.51 -6.43 -5.95
CA ALA A 19 -9.78 -6.15 -6.57
C ALA A 19 -10.90 -6.03 -5.55
N THR A 20 -10.80 -6.78 -4.46
CA THR A 20 -11.78 -6.70 -3.40
C THR A 20 -11.69 -5.37 -2.67
N ILE A 21 -10.45 -4.92 -2.43
CA ILE A 21 -10.21 -3.64 -1.79
C ILE A 21 -10.73 -2.51 -2.68
N PHE A 22 -10.46 -2.61 -3.97
CA PHE A 22 -10.92 -1.60 -4.92
C PHE A 22 -12.45 -1.50 -4.87
N ARG A 23 -13.11 -2.65 -4.86
CA ARG A 23 -14.56 -2.66 -4.85
C ARG A 23 -15.12 -2.05 -3.56
N MET A 24 -14.48 -2.35 -2.45
CA MET A 24 -14.90 -1.83 -1.17
C MET A 24 -14.77 -0.31 -1.12
N PHE A 25 -13.61 0.21 -1.53
CA PHE A 25 -13.41 1.65 -1.52
C PHE A 25 -14.33 2.35 -2.51
N SER A 26 -14.54 1.74 -3.67
CA SER A 26 -15.43 2.34 -4.68
C SER A 26 -16.85 2.49 -4.17
N ARG A 27 -17.30 1.52 -3.36
CA ARG A 27 -18.62 1.62 -2.80
C ARG A 27 -18.74 2.70 -1.75
N GLN A 28 -17.67 2.94 -1.04
CA GLN A 28 -17.69 3.96 0.01
C GLN A 28 -17.43 5.36 -0.51
N ALA A 29 -16.90 5.47 -1.71
CA ALA A 29 -16.53 6.77 -2.25
C ALA A 29 -17.76 7.61 -2.56
N HIS A 30 -17.62 8.93 -2.39
CA HIS A 30 -18.65 9.89 -2.73
C HIS A 30 -18.00 11.09 -3.37
N PRO A 31 -18.51 11.56 -4.48
CA PRO A 31 -19.57 10.90 -5.26
C PRO A 31 -19.00 9.69 -5.97
N GLN A 32 -19.88 8.75 -6.27
CA GLN A 32 -19.45 7.59 -7.02
C GLN A 32 -19.45 7.92 -8.49
N GLY A 33 -18.72 7.13 -9.26
CA GLY A 33 -18.69 7.33 -10.69
C GLY A 33 -17.31 7.10 -11.24
N PRO A 34 -17.11 7.38 -12.53
CA PRO A 34 -15.83 7.08 -13.18
C PRO A 34 -14.66 7.82 -12.55
N GLU A 35 -14.89 9.05 -12.12
CA GLU A 35 -13.79 9.80 -11.53
C GLU A 35 -13.40 9.24 -10.18
N ALA A 36 -14.39 8.84 -9.40
CA ALA A 36 -14.10 8.22 -8.12
C ALA A 36 -13.35 6.92 -8.34
N ASN A 37 -13.75 6.16 -9.34
CA ASN A 37 -13.08 4.90 -9.62
C ASN A 37 -11.63 5.13 -10.00
N LEU A 38 -11.36 6.20 -10.71
CA LEU A 38 -9.99 6.53 -11.08
C LEU A 38 -9.16 6.83 -9.83
N VAL A 39 -9.70 7.63 -8.93
CA VAL A 39 -9.01 7.97 -7.70
C VAL A 39 -8.77 6.73 -6.86
N VAL A 40 -9.79 5.91 -6.70
CA VAL A 40 -9.65 4.67 -5.94
C VAL A 40 -8.63 3.77 -6.61
N GLY A 41 -8.60 3.76 -7.95
CA GLY A 41 -7.62 2.97 -8.68
C GLY A 41 -6.20 3.39 -8.39
N VAL A 42 -5.96 4.69 -8.31
CA VAL A 42 -4.62 5.19 -7.99
C VAL A 42 -4.22 4.75 -6.60
N ILE A 43 -5.13 4.86 -5.64
CA ILE A 43 -4.86 4.47 -4.27
C ILE A 43 -4.59 2.97 -4.19
N CYS A 44 -5.40 2.17 -4.86
CA CYS A 44 -5.22 0.73 -4.83
C CYS A 44 -3.95 0.30 -5.54
N GLN A 45 -3.54 1.01 -6.59
CA GLN A 45 -2.29 0.71 -7.24
C GLN A 45 -1.13 0.92 -6.27
N ALA A 46 -1.18 1.98 -5.48
CA ALA A 46 -0.14 2.22 -4.49
C ALA A 46 -0.13 1.11 -3.44
N ILE A 47 -1.30 0.68 -2.99
CA ILE A 47 -1.38 -0.41 -2.03
C ILE A 47 -0.75 -1.68 -2.62
N TYR A 48 -1.10 -2.00 -3.84
CA TYR A 48 -0.60 -3.18 -4.51
C TYR A 48 0.92 -3.10 -4.67
N ASP A 49 1.42 -1.93 -5.05
CA ASP A 49 2.84 -1.75 -5.27
C ASP A 49 3.66 -1.91 -4.01
N CYS A 50 3.07 -1.65 -2.86
CA CYS A 50 3.78 -1.84 -1.60
C CYS A 50 4.23 -3.27 -1.40
N LEU A 51 3.53 -4.22 -2.00
CA LEU A 51 3.86 -5.61 -1.82
C LEU A 51 4.54 -6.21 -3.03
N TYR A 52 4.12 -5.84 -4.22
CA TYR A 52 4.53 -6.57 -5.42
C TYR A 52 5.49 -5.85 -6.35
N ALA A 53 5.69 -4.56 -6.17
CA ALA A 53 6.53 -3.81 -7.09
C ALA A 53 8.01 -3.99 -6.79
N SER A 54 8.85 -3.42 -7.62
CA SER A 54 10.28 -3.41 -7.37
C SER A 54 10.58 -2.58 -6.13
N LEU A 55 11.79 -2.70 -5.61
CA LEU A 55 12.13 -2.01 -4.38
C LEU A 55 11.91 -0.51 -4.48
N VAL A 56 12.31 0.09 -5.59
CA VAL A 56 12.12 1.52 -5.77
C VAL A 56 10.66 1.88 -5.80
N GLU A 57 9.86 1.11 -6.52
CA GLU A 57 8.44 1.40 -6.60
C GLU A 57 7.74 1.13 -5.28
N LYS A 58 8.17 0.10 -4.57
CA LYS A 58 7.61 -0.17 -3.25
C LYS A 58 7.83 1.01 -2.33
N SER A 59 9.02 1.58 -2.37
CA SER A 59 9.35 2.69 -1.51
C SER A 59 8.50 3.91 -1.84
N ARG A 60 8.32 4.16 -3.11
CA ARG A 60 7.50 5.29 -3.52
C ARG A 60 6.06 5.10 -3.09
N ALA A 61 5.55 3.88 -3.28
CA ALA A 61 4.17 3.60 -2.90
C ALA A 61 3.99 3.72 -1.40
N TRP A 62 4.93 3.17 -0.65
CA TRP A 62 4.86 3.24 0.80
C TRP A 62 4.86 4.69 1.28
N ASN A 63 5.75 5.51 0.70
CA ASN A 63 5.83 6.91 1.08
C ASN A 63 4.54 7.65 0.72
N PHE A 64 3.98 7.35 -0.44
CA PHE A 64 2.73 7.97 -0.85
C PHE A 64 1.63 7.67 0.17
N LEU A 65 1.56 6.43 0.63
CA LEU A 65 0.52 6.05 1.58
C LEU A 65 0.74 6.66 2.95
N GLN A 66 1.98 7.02 3.25
CA GLN A 66 2.29 7.55 4.57
C GLN A 66 2.20 9.07 4.65
N ASP A 67 2.25 9.77 3.53
CA ASP A 67 2.30 11.21 3.61
C ASP A 67 0.96 11.83 3.25
N GLU A 68 0.94 13.15 3.22
CA GLU A 68 -0.28 13.89 3.02
C GLU A 68 -0.92 13.72 1.68
N ARG A 69 -0.18 13.23 0.70
CA ARG A 69 -0.74 13.06 -0.62
C ARG A 69 -1.91 12.09 -0.59
N LEU A 70 -1.81 11.05 0.25
CA LEU A 70 -2.93 10.14 0.35
C LEU A 70 -4.16 10.85 0.85
N HIS A 71 -3.99 11.73 1.83
CA HIS A 71 -5.11 12.47 2.38
C HIS A 71 -5.75 13.33 1.29
N VAL A 72 -4.94 13.97 0.48
CA VAL A 72 -5.48 14.82 -0.58
C VAL A 72 -6.28 13.99 -1.57
N TRP A 73 -5.72 12.88 -2.03
CA TRP A 73 -6.44 12.04 -2.98
C TRP A 73 -7.71 11.46 -2.38
N ALA A 74 -7.60 10.94 -1.17
CA ALA A 74 -8.73 10.28 -0.53
C ALA A 74 -9.88 11.25 -0.27
N SER A 75 -9.55 12.47 0.10
CA SER A 75 -10.60 13.41 0.44
C SER A 75 -11.41 13.84 -0.78
N THR A 76 -10.86 13.72 -1.97
CA THR A 76 -11.64 14.07 -3.16
C THR A 76 -12.82 13.13 -3.36
N VAL A 77 -12.77 11.96 -2.75
CA VAL A 77 -13.87 11.00 -2.85
C VAL A 77 -14.40 10.64 -1.48
N SER A 78 -14.13 11.48 -0.51
CA SER A 78 -14.65 11.35 0.84
C SER A 78 -14.22 10.08 1.55
N LEU A 79 -13.02 9.61 1.26
CA LEU A 79 -12.46 8.47 1.97
C LEU A 79 -11.49 8.98 3.02
N ASP A 80 -11.36 8.20 4.07
CA ASP A 80 -10.46 8.55 5.16
C ASP A 80 -9.11 7.91 4.95
N ALA A 81 -8.05 8.72 4.94
CA ALA A 81 -6.71 8.23 4.70
C ALA A 81 -6.28 7.22 5.74
N ASP A 82 -6.64 7.45 7.00
CA ASP A 82 -6.26 6.51 8.04
C ASP A 82 -6.91 5.15 7.84
N PHE A 83 -8.16 5.15 7.40
CA PHE A 83 -8.84 3.91 7.12
C PHE A 83 -8.15 3.18 5.97
N ILE A 84 -7.73 3.92 4.94
CA ILE A 84 -7.04 3.31 3.82
C ILE A 84 -5.73 2.68 4.29
N ARG A 85 -4.98 3.37 5.12
CA ARG A 85 -3.73 2.84 5.65
C ARG A 85 -3.98 1.59 6.48
N GLU A 86 -5.03 1.63 7.27
CA GLU A 86 -5.36 0.49 8.10
C GLU A 86 -5.71 -0.72 7.25
N VAL A 87 -6.49 -0.53 6.20
CA VAL A 87 -6.83 -1.63 5.32
C VAL A 87 -5.58 -2.18 4.66
N ALA A 88 -4.70 -1.31 4.17
CA ALA A 88 -3.48 -1.75 3.52
C ALA A 88 -2.59 -2.55 4.46
N SER A 89 -2.51 -2.13 5.71
CA SER A 89 -1.69 -2.82 6.68
C SER A 89 -2.30 -4.14 7.13
N LYS A 90 -3.56 -4.12 7.45
CA LYS A 90 -4.21 -5.30 7.99
C LYS A 90 -4.38 -6.40 6.97
N THR A 91 -4.49 -6.04 5.71
CA THR A 91 -4.61 -7.06 4.68
C THR A 91 -3.26 -7.58 4.21
N GLY A 92 -2.18 -6.97 4.67
CA GLY A 92 -0.86 -7.50 4.37
C GLY A 92 -0.14 -6.86 3.21
N TYR A 93 -0.70 -5.81 2.61
CA TYR A 93 -0.01 -5.16 1.50
C TYR A 93 1.06 -4.20 1.97
N MET A 94 0.82 -3.50 3.07
CA MET A 94 1.74 -2.45 3.51
C MET A 94 2.42 -2.86 4.81
N SER A 95 3.73 -2.77 4.80
CA SER A 95 4.52 -3.07 5.98
C SER A 95 4.54 -1.88 6.92
N SER A 96 4.79 -2.13 8.19
CA SER A 96 4.89 -1.05 9.14
C SER A 96 6.20 -0.29 9.02
N VAL A 97 7.18 -0.83 8.30
CA VAL A 97 8.43 -0.14 8.10
C VAL A 97 8.67 0.05 6.61
N PRO A 98 9.39 1.11 6.23
CA PRO A 98 9.64 1.35 4.82
C PRO A 98 10.44 0.21 4.20
N PRO A 99 10.14 -0.12 2.96
CA PRO A 99 10.77 -1.28 2.32
C PRO A 99 12.28 -1.23 2.26
N HIS A 100 12.86 -0.07 2.07
CA HIS A 100 14.32 0.01 1.95
C HIS A 100 14.94 0.74 3.11
N LYS A 101 14.24 0.73 4.23
CA LYS A 101 14.69 1.47 5.36
C LYS A 101 16.08 1.10 5.84
N ALA A 102 16.37 -0.17 5.88
CA ALA A 102 17.64 -0.62 6.37
C ALA A 102 18.78 -0.04 5.56
N GLY A 103 18.68 -0.07 4.27
CA GLY A 103 19.72 0.46 3.44
C GLY A 103 19.92 1.94 3.63
N LYS A 104 18.82 2.64 3.63
CA LYS A 104 18.89 4.06 3.81
C LYS A 104 19.40 4.42 5.15
N LYS A 105 19.00 3.72 6.16
CA LYS A 105 19.44 4.00 7.47
C LYS A 105 20.91 3.89 7.59
N LYS A 106 21.50 2.91 7.00
CA LYS A 106 22.90 2.77 7.07
C LYS A 106 23.59 3.93 6.48
N LYS A 107 23.13 4.40 5.38
CA LYS A 107 23.71 5.54 4.75
C LYS A 107 23.62 6.74 5.60
N GLU A 108 22.50 6.94 6.19
CA GLU A 108 22.32 8.09 7.04
C GLU A 108 23.20 8.04 8.22
N ALA A 109 23.40 6.89 8.77
CA ALA A 109 24.24 6.76 9.90
C ALA A 109 25.66 7.15 9.54
N GLN A 110 26.06 6.81 8.35
CA GLN A 110 27.38 7.17 7.93
C GLN A 110 27.54 8.64 7.80
N LEU A 111 26.53 9.29 7.33
CA LEU A 111 26.61 10.71 7.18
C LEU A 111 26.60 11.42 8.49
N ALA A 112 25.96 10.84 9.42
CA ALA A 112 25.92 11.44 10.72
C ALA A 112 27.21 11.23 11.43
#